data_fe4e637122cf064ecba03599fc30184f
#
_entry.id   fe4e637122cf064ecba03599fc30184f
#
_cell.length_a   1.000
_cell.length_b   1.000
_cell.length_c   1.000
_cell.angle_alpha   90.00
_cell.angle_beta   90.00
_cell.angle_gamma   90.00
#
_symmetry.space_group_name_H-M   'P 1'
#
loop_
_entity.id
_entity.type
_entity.pdbx_description
1 polymer ?
#
loop_
_entity_poly.entity_id
_entity_poly.type
_entity_poly.pdbx_seq_one_letter_code
_entity_poly.pdbx_strand_id
1 'polypeptide(L)'
;IKDGYQRALPVIFVHLPPTSVIPLDEQVEVVRRIIALSVQRPSMEVVGGLLRDHENRLLAARRAPEEYMAGYWEFPGGKVEKGESKSEALAREYFEEFGWRVKPLKICEQYSHTWPEMTVQLTFLLCEAEGVLPPAEMTSHDECRWLEEGELMGVEWLPPDVEFVRRIQQKGVANL
;
A
#
# COMPACT_ATOMS: atom_id res chain seq x y z
N ILE A 1 -7.17 7.34 -15.47
CA ILE A 1 -8.54 7.47 -14.95
C ILE A 1 -8.62 8.83 -14.28
N LYS A 2 -9.12 9.84 -15.05
CA LYS A 2 -9.51 11.14 -14.50
C LYS A 2 -10.89 10.98 -13.86
N ASP A 3 -10.94 10.52 -12.65
CA ASP A 3 -12.05 10.77 -11.78
C ASP A 3 -11.51 11.20 -10.44
N GLY A 4 -11.38 12.53 -10.33
CA GLY A 4 -11.15 13.18 -9.07
C GLY A 4 -12.23 12.73 -8.09
N TYR A 5 -11.87 12.02 -7.07
CA TYR A 5 -12.69 11.80 -5.89
C TYR A 5 -12.91 13.15 -5.18
N GLN A 6 -13.71 14.01 -5.78
CA GLN A 6 -14.41 15.04 -5.03
C GLN A 6 -15.61 14.36 -4.35
N ARG A 7 -15.37 13.53 -3.34
CA ARG A 7 -16.43 13.25 -2.39
C ARG A 7 -16.68 14.53 -1.63
N ALA A 8 -17.85 15.13 -1.85
CA ALA A 8 -18.36 16.13 -0.95
C ALA A 8 -18.29 15.54 0.46
N LEU A 9 -17.60 16.22 1.37
CA LEU A 9 -17.58 15.81 2.77
C LEU A 9 -19.03 15.73 3.24
N PRO A 10 -19.46 14.64 3.89
CA PRO A 10 -20.81 14.55 4.39
C PRO A 10 -21.04 15.69 5.39
N VAL A 11 -21.99 16.55 5.09
CA VAL A 11 -22.41 17.58 6.02
C VAL A 11 -23.44 16.93 6.95
N ILE A 12 -23.10 16.86 8.22
CA ILE A 12 -23.98 16.30 9.25
C ILE A 12 -24.45 17.45 10.13
N PHE A 13 -25.77 17.63 10.17
CA PHE A 13 -26.39 18.53 11.13
C PHE A 13 -26.78 17.73 12.37
N VAL A 14 -26.23 18.12 13.52
CA VAL A 14 -26.58 17.54 14.81
C VAL A 14 -27.38 18.58 15.57
N HIS A 15 -28.65 18.30 15.84
CA HIS A 15 -29.47 19.09 16.71
C HIS A 15 -29.31 18.57 18.15
N LEU A 16 -28.78 19.41 19.03
CA LEU A 16 -28.58 19.06 20.43
C LEU A 16 -29.73 19.60 21.28
N PRO A 17 -30.30 18.80 22.20
CA PRO A 17 -31.31 19.29 23.12
C PRO A 17 -30.68 20.27 24.14
N PRO A 18 -31.52 21.09 24.83
CA PRO A 18 -31.03 21.94 25.92
C PRO A 18 -30.29 21.16 27.00
N THR A 19 -29.26 21.76 27.58
CA THR A 19 -28.46 21.13 28.67
C THR A 19 -29.26 20.84 29.95
N SER A 20 -30.44 21.42 30.09
CA SER A 20 -31.39 21.08 31.13
C SER A 20 -32.09 19.73 30.91
N VAL A 21 -32.04 19.19 29.68
CA VAL A 21 -32.63 17.89 29.30
C VAL A 21 -31.56 16.80 29.25
N ILE A 22 -30.41 17.10 28.63
CA ILE A 22 -29.25 16.20 28.57
C ILE A 22 -28.02 17.00 28.99
N PRO A 23 -27.25 16.52 29.97
CA PRO A 23 -26.01 17.18 30.42
C PRO A 23 -25.02 17.38 29.26
N LEU A 24 -24.20 18.44 29.38
CA LEU A 24 -23.28 18.83 28.32
C LEU A 24 -22.23 17.74 27.99
N ASP A 25 -21.73 17.04 28.99
CA ASP A 25 -20.76 15.96 28.89
C ASP A 25 -21.32 14.78 28.07
N GLU A 26 -22.58 14.41 28.30
CA GLU A 26 -23.26 13.39 27.52
C GLU A 26 -23.46 13.83 26.07
N GLN A 27 -23.81 15.10 25.81
CA GLN A 27 -23.94 15.65 24.48
C GLN A 27 -22.60 15.64 23.73
N VAL A 28 -21.51 16.01 24.40
CA VAL A 28 -20.14 15.99 23.84
C VAL A 28 -19.75 14.57 23.44
N GLU A 29 -20.07 13.57 24.27
CA GLU A 29 -19.75 12.18 23.95
C GLU A 29 -20.54 11.66 22.74
N VAL A 30 -21.83 12.01 22.63
CA VAL A 30 -22.65 11.68 21.48
C VAL A 30 -22.10 12.31 20.21
N VAL A 31 -21.71 13.60 20.25
CA VAL A 31 -21.13 14.28 19.09
C VAL A 31 -19.79 13.66 18.70
N ARG A 32 -18.94 13.32 19.65
CA ARG A 32 -17.67 12.61 19.39
C ARG A 32 -17.91 11.27 18.69
N ARG A 33 -18.91 10.50 19.13
CA ARG A 33 -19.28 9.22 18.50
C ARG A 33 -19.82 9.43 17.09
N ILE A 34 -20.67 10.43 16.88
CA ILE A 34 -21.18 10.76 15.54
C ILE A 34 -20.02 11.13 14.63
N ILE A 35 -19.10 11.98 15.06
CA ILE A 35 -17.91 12.37 14.30
C ILE A 35 -17.07 11.13 13.99
N ALA A 36 -16.79 10.28 14.97
CA ALA A 36 -16.01 9.06 14.77
C ALA A 36 -16.64 8.10 13.76
N LEU A 37 -17.97 7.93 13.80
CA LEU A 37 -18.71 7.10 12.84
C LEU A 37 -18.78 7.74 11.44
N SER A 38 -18.83 9.08 11.38
CA SER A 38 -18.92 9.82 10.11
C SER A 38 -17.58 9.91 9.38
N VAL A 39 -16.48 9.79 10.12
CA VAL A 39 -15.09 9.77 9.61
C VAL A 39 -14.58 8.34 9.54
N GLN A 40 -15.43 7.35 9.23
CA GLN A 40 -14.94 6.05 8.80
C GLN A 40 -14.23 6.23 7.46
N ARG A 41 -12.92 6.41 7.54
CA ARG A 41 -12.09 6.47 6.34
C ARG A 41 -12.19 5.13 5.63
N PRO A 42 -12.47 5.11 4.34
CA PRO A 42 -12.41 3.87 3.59
C PRO A 42 -11.03 3.24 3.80
N SER A 43 -11.01 1.95 4.02
CA SER A 43 -9.76 1.19 4.11
C SER A 43 -9.63 0.28 2.90
N MET A 44 -8.39 0.11 2.45
CA MET A 44 -8.07 -0.79 1.35
C MET A 44 -6.88 -1.65 1.78
N GLU A 45 -6.91 -2.94 1.44
CA GLU A 45 -5.77 -3.82 1.58
C GLU A 45 -4.92 -3.79 0.32
N VAL A 46 -3.59 -3.66 0.50
CA VAL A 46 -2.61 -3.62 -0.58
C VAL A 46 -1.47 -4.57 -0.23
N VAL A 47 -1.00 -5.29 -1.23
CA VAL A 47 0.18 -6.16 -1.13
C VAL A 47 1.33 -5.58 -1.93
N GLY A 48 2.55 -5.70 -1.40
CA GLY A 48 3.79 -5.40 -2.12
C GLY A 48 4.71 -6.62 -2.10
N GLY A 49 5.34 -6.92 -3.22
CA GLY A 49 6.18 -8.09 -3.39
C GLY A 49 7.66 -7.78 -3.25
N LEU A 50 8.29 -8.41 -2.29
CA LEU A 50 9.75 -8.42 -2.15
C LEU A 50 10.30 -9.55 -3.01
N LEU A 51 10.32 -9.34 -4.33
CA LEU A 51 10.91 -10.31 -5.25
C LEU A 51 12.43 -10.24 -5.10
N ARG A 52 13.02 -11.35 -4.66
CA ARG A 52 14.45 -11.46 -4.37
C ARG A 52 15.11 -12.39 -5.38
N ASP A 53 16.22 -11.96 -5.92
CA ASP A 53 17.06 -12.77 -6.79
C ASP A 53 18.11 -13.58 -6.01
N HIS A 54 18.90 -14.38 -6.74
CA HIS A 54 19.96 -15.23 -6.19
C HIS A 54 21.16 -14.43 -5.64
N GLU A 55 21.28 -13.15 -5.95
CA GLU A 55 22.30 -12.24 -5.43
C GLU A 55 21.80 -11.43 -4.22
N ASN A 56 20.61 -11.76 -3.70
CA ASN A 56 19.91 -11.04 -2.63
C ASN A 56 19.56 -9.58 -2.96
N ARG A 57 19.37 -9.27 -4.24
CA ARG A 57 18.83 -7.97 -4.65
C ARG A 57 17.31 -8.02 -4.63
N LEU A 58 16.69 -6.88 -4.36
CA LEU A 58 15.24 -6.72 -4.39
C LEU A 58 14.82 -5.98 -5.66
N LEU A 59 13.75 -6.46 -6.28
CA LEU A 59 13.13 -5.76 -7.38
C LEU A 59 12.39 -4.53 -6.85
N ALA A 60 12.66 -3.38 -7.46
CA ALA A 60 11.88 -2.16 -7.31
C ALA A 60 11.40 -1.72 -8.69
N ALA A 61 10.22 -1.10 -8.76
CA ALA A 61 9.66 -0.57 -9.99
C ALA A 61 9.29 0.90 -9.83
N ARG A 62 9.49 1.69 -10.90
CA ARG A 62 9.16 3.11 -10.92
C ARG A 62 7.82 3.32 -11.60
N ARG A 63 6.95 4.06 -10.94
CA ARG A 63 5.61 4.37 -11.44
C ARG A 63 5.68 5.23 -12.70
N ALA A 64 4.92 4.79 -13.72
CA ALA A 64 4.85 5.45 -15.02
C ALA A 64 4.31 6.89 -14.92
N PRO A 65 4.59 7.75 -15.92
CA PRO A 65 4.16 9.16 -15.91
C PRO A 65 2.66 9.39 -15.78
N GLU A 66 1.84 8.43 -16.19
CA GLU A 66 0.37 8.49 -16.14
C GLU A 66 -0.20 8.04 -14.79
N GLU A 67 0.63 7.45 -13.94
CA GLU A 67 0.22 6.92 -12.64
C GLU A 67 0.22 7.97 -11.53
N TYR A 68 -0.61 7.75 -10.51
CA TYR A 68 -0.57 8.57 -9.29
C TYR A 68 0.81 8.43 -8.63
N MET A 69 1.41 9.56 -8.24
CA MET A 69 2.80 9.61 -7.75
C MET A 69 3.82 9.09 -8.78
N ALA A 70 3.69 9.51 -10.04
CA ALA A 70 4.63 9.23 -11.11
C ALA A 70 6.09 9.50 -10.71
N GLY A 71 6.99 8.62 -11.11
CA GLY A 71 8.43 8.73 -10.85
C GLY A 71 8.89 8.19 -9.49
N TYR A 72 7.96 7.95 -8.54
CA TYR A 72 8.30 7.27 -7.29
C TYR A 72 8.52 5.77 -7.52
N TRP A 73 9.36 5.18 -6.69
CA TRP A 73 9.65 3.75 -6.67
C TRP A 73 8.81 3.03 -5.63
N GLU A 74 8.44 1.81 -5.92
CA GLU A 74 7.67 0.94 -5.02
C GLU A 74 8.10 -0.51 -5.16
N PHE A 75 7.74 -1.34 -4.19
CA PHE A 75 7.74 -2.78 -4.38
C PHE A 75 6.49 -3.15 -5.19
N PRO A 76 6.64 -3.80 -6.36
CA PRO A 76 5.50 -4.13 -7.21
C PRO A 76 4.40 -4.87 -6.48
N GLY A 77 3.16 -4.56 -6.82
CA GLY A 77 2.00 -5.15 -6.19
C GLY A 77 0.76 -4.29 -6.38
N GLY A 78 -0.29 -4.57 -5.63
CA GLY A 78 -1.53 -3.85 -5.79
C GLY A 78 -2.61 -4.21 -4.77
N LYS A 79 -3.86 -3.95 -5.13
CA LYS A 79 -5.00 -4.13 -4.24
C LYS A 79 -5.35 -5.60 -4.08
N VAL A 80 -5.71 -5.97 -2.86
CA VAL A 80 -6.35 -7.27 -2.59
C VAL A 80 -7.82 -7.17 -3.01
N GLU A 81 -8.23 -7.99 -3.96
CA GLU A 81 -9.61 -8.04 -4.43
C GLU A 81 -10.50 -8.86 -3.49
N LYS A 82 -11.81 -8.68 -3.65
CA LYS A 82 -12.76 -9.37 -2.80
C LYS A 82 -12.74 -10.88 -3.03
N GLY A 83 -12.36 -11.60 -1.99
CA GLY A 83 -12.39 -13.07 -1.99
C GLY A 83 -11.06 -13.73 -2.34
N GLU A 84 -10.03 -12.94 -2.67
CA GLU A 84 -8.68 -13.47 -2.83
C GLU A 84 -7.85 -13.34 -1.55
N SER A 85 -6.87 -14.20 -1.39
CA SER A 85 -5.86 -14.08 -0.35
C SER A 85 -4.77 -13.08 -0.78
N LYS A 86 -3.99 -12.59 0.17
CA LYS A 86 -2.85 -11.70 -0.11
C LYS A 86 -1.81 -12.32 -1.03
N SER A 87 -1.62 -13.63 -0.95
CA SER A 87 -0.71 -14.37 -1.84
C SER A 87 -1.25 -14.46 -3.27
N GLU A 88 -2.55 -14.70 -3.43
CA GLU A 88 -3.19 -14.71 -4.75
C GLU A 88 -3.16 -13.33 -5.37
N ALA A 89 -3.49 -12.27 -4.59
CA ALA A 89 -3.38 -10.90 -5.04
C ALA A 89 -1.99 -10.56 -5.57
N LEU A 90 -0.94 -10.87 -4.79
CA LEU A 90 0.42 -10.60 -5.22
C LEU A 90 0.80 -11.33 -6.51
N ALA A 91 0.46 -12.61 -6.62
CA ALA A 91 0.74 -13.39 -7.82
C ALA A 91 0.00 -12.86 -9.05
N ARG A 92 -1.26 -12.42 -8.89
CA ARG A 92 -2.06 -11.80 -9.95
C ARG A 92 -1.43 -10.47 -10.38
N GLU A 93 -1.10 -9.58 -9.46
CA GLU A 93 -0.53 -8.25 -9.78
C GLU A 93 0.81 -8.38 -10.54
N TYR A 94 1.71 -9.27 -10.11
CA TYR A 94 2.94 -9.54 -10.86
C TYR A 94 2.69 -10.07 -12.28
N PHE A 95 1.66 -10.89 -12.43
CA PHE A 95 1.31 -11.40 -13.76
C PHE A 95 0.68 -10.30 -14.63
N GLU A 96 -0.20 -9.47 -14.09
CA GLU A 96 -0.87 -8.39 -14.83
C GLU A 96 0.08 -7.25 -15.19
N GLU A 97 1.02 -6.90 -14.30
CA GLU A 97 1.92 -5.76 -14.49
C GLU A 97 3.19 -6.09 -15.26
N PHE A 98 3.69 -7.33 -15.15
CA PHE A 98 4.98 -7.71 -15.73
C PHE A 98 4.92 -8.97 -16.62
N GLY A 99 3.81 -9.68 -16.66
CA GLY A 99 3.72 -11.01 -17.27
C GLY A 99 4.49 -12.10 -16.51
N TRP A 100 4.87 -11.82 -15.26
CA TRP A 100 5.73 -12.70 -14.46
C TRP A 100 4.92 -13.57 -13.50
N ARG A 101 5.36 -14.82 -13.39
CA ARG A 101 4.84 -15.73 -12.35
C ARG A 101 5.76 -15.72 -11.15
N VAL A 102 5.20 -15.41 -10.00
CA VAL A 102 5.90 -15.40 -8.72
C VAL A 102 5.19 -16.26 -7.70
N LYS A 103 5.98 -16.85 -6.81
CA LYS A 103 5.49 -17.64 -5.69
C LYS A 103 5.70 -16.87 -4.39
N PRO A 104 4.64 -16.37 -3.76
CA PRO A 104 4.72 -15.80 -2.43
C PRO A 104 5.14 -16.84 -1.40
N LEU A 105 6.07 -16.48 -0.52
CA LEU A 105 6.67 -17.39 0.47
C LEU A 105 6.18 -17.11 1.88
N LYS A 106 6.33 -15.86 2.33
CA LYS A 106 5.95 -15.44 3.67
C LYS A 106 5.67 -13.94 3.76
N ILE A 107 4.88 -13.56 4.73
CA ILE A 107 4.69 -12.16 5.10
C ILE A 107 5.92 -11.69 5.87
N CYS A 108 6.52 -10.59 5.42
CA CYS A 108 7.67 -9.96 6.06
C CYS A 108 7.26 -8.80 6.97
N GLU A 109 6.25 -8.02 6.54
CA GLU A 109 5.83 -6.84 7.27
C GLU A 109 4.36 -6.53 7.00
N GLN A 110 3.67 -5.96 8.02
CA GLN A 110 2.31 -5.44 7.88
C GLN A 110 2.17 -4.17 8.70
N TYR A 111 1.65 -3.12 8.09
CA TYR A 111 1.30 -1.88 8.78
C TYR A 111 0.25 -1.08 8.02
N SER A 112 -0.28 -0.05 8.67
CA SER A 112 -1.24 0.86 8.07
C SER A 112 -0.58 2.19 7.75
N HIS A 113 -0.82 2.69 6.57
CA HIS A 113 -0.52 4.06 6.20
C HIS A 113 -1.82 4.83 6.00
N THR A 114 -1.94 5.99 6.65
CA THR A 114 -3.18 6.78 6.61
C THR A 114 -2.96 8.06 5.83
N TRP A 115 -3.67 8.18 4.72
CA TRP A 115 -3.83 9.41 3.95
C TRP A 115 -5.03 10.20 4.49
N PRO A 116 -5.17 11.50 4.18
CA PRO A 116 -6.36 12.27 4.60
C PRO A 116 -7.69 11.61 4.22
N GLU A 117 -7.74 10.98 3.05
CA GLU A 117 -8.96 10.43 2.46
C GLU A 117 -9.19 8.96 2.77
N MET A 118 -8.12 8.20 3.10
CA MET A 118 -8.21 6.76 3.26
C MET A 118 -7.08 6.17 4.11
N THR A 119 -7.30 4.96 4.60
CA THR A 119 -6.25 4.14 5.22
C THR A 119 -5.92 2.97 4.32
N VAL A 120 -4.63 2.75 4.08
CA VAL A 120 -4.13 1.60 3.33
C VAL A 120 -3.48 0.62 4.31
N GLN A 121 -3.97 -0.63 4.30
CA GLN A 121 -3.38 -1.74 5.03
C GLN A 121 -2.34 -2.41 4.13
N LEU A 122 -1.06 -2.14 4.37
CA LEU A 122 0.05 -2.66 3.58
C LEU A 122 0.51 -4.01 4.12
N THR A 123 0.73 -4.95 3.22
CA THR A 123 1.34 -6.25 3.53
C THR A 123 2.45 -6.53 2.53
N PHE A 124 3.67 -6.66 3.01
CA PHE A 124 4.81 -7.04 2.18
C PHE A 124 5.10 -8.53 2.32
N LEU A 125 5.16 -9.21 1.17
CA LEU A 125 5.46 -10.63 1.10
C LEU A 125 6.78 -10.86 0.37
N LEU A 126 7.66 -11.66 0.96
CA LEU A 126 8.78 -12.21 0.23
C LEU A 126 8.25 -13.16 -0.83
N CYS A 127 8.79 -13.05 -2.04
CA CYS A 127 8.45 -13.96 -3.13
C CYS A 127 9.68 -14.33 -3.95
N GLU A 128 9.56 -15.40 -4.70
CA GLU A 128 10.55 -15.87 -5.66
C GLU A 128 9.94 -16.01 -7.05
N ALA A 129 10.76 -15.93 -8.09
CA ALA A 129 10.31 -16.15 -9.45
C ALA A 129 10.03 -17.63 -9.71
N GLU A 130 8.93 -17.92 -10.40
CA GLU A 130 8.66 -19.26 -10.93
C GLU A 130 9.32 -19.44 -12.30
N GLY A 131 10.58 -19.84 -12.30
CA GLY A 131 11.38 -20.03 -13.50
C GLY A 131 12.14 -18.78 -13.96
N VAL A 132 12.48 -18.74 -15.24
CA VAL A 132 13.18 -17.60 -15.83
C VAL A 132 12.17 -16.49 -16.14
N LEU A 133 12.42 -15.29 -15.63
CA LEU A 133 11.59 -14.14 -15.91
C LEU A 133 11.79 -13.68 -17.36
N PRO A 134 10.71 -13.59 -18.17
CA PRO A 134 10.78 -12.99 -19.50
C PRO A 134 11.00 -11.46 -19.37
N PRO A 135 11.29 -10.75 -20.49
CA PRO A 135 11.24 -9.30 -20.48
C PRO A 135 9.90 -8.79 -19.91
N ALA A 136 9.96 -7.80 -19.03
CA ALA A 136 8.77 -7.27 -18.37
C ALA A 136 7.86 -6.55 -19.39
N GLU A 137 6.58 -6.87 -19.35
CA GLU A 137 5.52 -6.13 -20.04
C GLU A 137 4.93 -5.09 -19.07
N MET A 138 5.70 -4.04 -18.79
CA MET A 138 5.31 -3.03 -17.80
C MET A 138 4.07 -2.25 -18.26
N THR A 139 3.04 -2.25 -17.44
CA THR A 139 1.77 -1.51 -17.68
C THR A 139 1.65 -0.27 -16.83
N SER A 140 1.95 -0.37 -15.55
CA SER A 140 1.86 0.71 -14.55
C SER A 140 3.22 1.31 -14.18
N HIS A 141 4.29 0.75 -14.72
CA HIS A 141 5.68 1.14 -14.45
C HIS A 141 6.42 1.46 -15.74
N ASP A 142 7.42 2.34 -15.67
CA ASP A 142 8.28 2.70 -16.82
C ASP A 142 9.72 2.20 -16.66
N GLU A 143 10.11 1.79 -15.46
CA GLU A 143 11.43 1.22 -15.17
C GLU A 143 11.34 0.22 -14.02
N CYS A 144 12.15 -0.84 -14.07
CA CYS A 144 12.39 -1.70 -12.92
C CYS A 144 13.89 -1.93 -12.72
N ARG A 145 14.31 -2.08 -11.47
CA ARG A 145 15.71 -2.32 -11.07
C ARG A 145 15.81 -3.38 -10.00
N TRP A 146 16.86 -4.16 -10.10
CA TRP A 146 17.34 -4.99 -9.01
C TRP A 146 18.28 -4.16 -8.15
N LEU A 147 17.87 -3.86 -6.92
CA LEU A 147 18.61 -3.03 -5.98
C LEU A 147 19.32 -3.89 -4.95
N GLU A 148 20.62 -3.66 -4.80
CA GLU A 148 21.39 -4.18 -3.68
C GLU A 148 20.99 -3.47 -2.37
N GLU A 149 21.30 -4.08 -1.22
CA GLU A 149 21.00 -3.51 0.10
C GLU A 149 21.50 -2.06 0.24
N GLY A 150 22.71 -1.76 -0.23
CA GLY A 150 23.30 -0.42 -0.19
C GLY A 150 22.63 0.59 -1.13
N GLU A 151 21.91 0.14 -2.13
CA GLU A 151 21.25 0.97 -3.14
C GLU A 151 19.79 1.29 -2.79
N LEU A 152 19.19 0.57 -1.82
CA LEU A 152 17.79 0.72 -1.48
C LEU A 152 17.38 2.16 -1.15
N MET A 153 18.24 2.94 -0.50
CA MET A 153 17.97 4.36 -0.21
C MET A 153 18.41 5.30 -1.32
N GLY A 154 18.89 4.78 -2.46
CA GLY A 154 19.33 5.56 -3.62
C GLY A 154 18.22 5.96 -4.58
N VAL A 155 16.99 5.52 -4.34
CA VAL A 155 15.80 5.84 -5.14
C VAL A 155 14.75 6.54 -4.29
N GLU A 156 13.84 7.27 -4.93
CA GLU A 156 12.76 7.99 -4.25
C GLU A 156 11.55 7.06 -4.09
N TRP A 157 11.43 6.44 -2.94
CA TRP A 157 10.34 5.52 -2.62
C TRP A 157 9.02 6.23 -2.37
N LEU A 158 7.91 5.54 -2.69
CA LEU A 158 6.58 5.95 -2.21
C LEU A 158 6.60 6.18 -0.69
N PRO A 159 5.93 7.23 -0.19
CA PRO A 159 5.92 7.53 1.24
C PRO A 159 5.58 6.35 2.16
N PRO A 160 4.60 5.48 1.81
CA PRO A 160 4.33 4.29 2.58
C PRO A 160 5.52 3.33 2.70
N ASP A 161 6.36 3.20 1.67
CA ASP A 161 7.42 2.20 1.61
C ASP A 161 8.71 2.64 2.32
N VAL A 162 8.93 3.94 2.44
CA VAL A 162 10.18 4.52 2.97
C VAL A 162 10.60 3.92 4.31
N GLU A 163 9.65 3.82 5.25
CA GLU A 163 9.97 3.32 6.60
C GLU A 163 10.30 1.82 6.59
N PHE A 164 9.64 1.06 5.74
CA PHE A 164 9.93 -0.36 5.60
C PHE A 164 11.29 -0.59 4.92
N VAL A 165 11.61 0.16 3.87
CA VAL A 165 12.92 0.11 3.20
C VAL A 165 14.06 0.42 4.18
N ARG A 166 13.90 1.42 5.05
CA ARG A 166 14.87 1.71 6.12
C ARG A 166 15.08 0.52 7.06
N ARG A 167 13.99 -0.16 7.41
CA ARG A 167 14.06 -1.36 8.26
C ARG A 167 14.75 -2.53 7.56
N ILE A 168 14.50 -2.71 6.25
CA ILE A 168 15.21 -3.73 5.45
C ILE A 168 16.70 -3.44 5.46
N GLN A 169 17.11 -2.19 5.20
CA GLN A 169 18.53 -1.80 5.20
C GLN A 169 19.22 -2.01 6.56
N GLN A 170 18.50 -1.83 7.67
CA GLN A 170 19.03 -2.07 9.01
C GLN A 170 19.17 -3.56 9.36
N LYS A 171 18.24 -4.38 8.90
CA LYS A 171 18.19 -5.82 9.22
C LYS A 171 18.98 -6.68 8.23
N GLY A 172 19.19 -6.17 7.02
CA GLY A 172 19.76 -6.88 5.88
C GLY A 172 18.71 -7.64 5.05
N VAL A 173 18.83 -7.54 3.72
CA VAL A 173 17.94 -8.23 2.76
C VAL A 173 17.97 -9.75 2.96
N ALA A 174 19.11 -10.30 3.34
CA ALA A 174 19.25 -11.74 3.61
C ALA A 174 18.41 -12.24 4.79
N ASN A 175 17.96 -11.35 5.67
CA ASN A 175 17.17 -11.67 6.86
C ASN A 175 15.66 -11.46 6.68
N LEU A 176 15.22 -11.19 5.45
CA LEU A 176 13.82 -11.13 5.08
C LEU A 176 13.15 -12.49 5.05
#